data_1f9927039f629572c43e641eb5ef684e
#
_entry.id   1f9927039f629572c43e641eb5ef684e
#
_cell.length_a   1.000
_cell.length_b   1.000
_cell.length_c   1.000
_cell.angle_alpha   90.00
_cell.angle_beta   90.00
_cell.angle_gamma   90.00
#
_symmetry.space_group_name_H-M   'P 1'
#
loop_
_entity.id
_entity.type
_entity.pdbx_description
1 polymer ?
#
loop_
_entity_poly.entity_id
_entity_poly.type
_entity_poly.pdbx_seq_one_letter_code
_entity_poly.pdbx_strand_id
1 'polypeptide(L)'
;VTYEMWHIHDGGSQMKSDRFLIKAAELYYRDGLSQQEIAKKLHTSRTSISRALIQARNEGYVQIRIQYPEQSDLALERKLEEKYGLTEALIAVPAYEQSSDQEVAFQAVDYILRVLKKNMIFGMTWGRAMHEFVEQLAKDERLRSLSFQNVKVVPFLGTPGAIQSDSWNTTTYSNTLATKVGNLLHCASYNLSAPMYVEGTKEKELIESIDEIAKVLHMAETADIALIGIGSMQDDSSIIKAEIRTKEEYKELVRKGAVGEIVGRIYDKNGQTVDEYLKRKMVGISLDKIAKIPV
;
A
#
# COMPACT_ATOMS: atom_id res chain seq x y z
N VAL A 1 32.61 11.89 -35.11
CA VAL A 1 32.38 13.07 -34.27
C VAL A 1 32.48 14.29 -35.15
N THR A 2 31.36 14.81 -35.61
CA THR A 2 31.26 16.04 -36.42
C THR A 2 30.85 17.17 -35.47
N TYR A 3 31.75 18.18 -35.38
CA TYR A 3 31.44 19.43 -34.69
C TYR A 3 30.72 20.36 -35.67
N GLU A 4 29.46 20.66 -35.45
CA GLU A 4 28.80 21.81 -36.10
C GLU A 4 28.99 23.05 -35.23
N MET A 5 29.58 24.07 -35.88
CA MET A 5 29.89 25.37 -35.30
C MET A 5 28.65 26.26 -35.39
N TRP A 6 28.08 26.67 -34.23
CA TRP A 6 26.96 27.61 -34.19
C TRP A 6 27.43 29.04 -34.02
N HIS A 7 26.81 29.91 -34.76
CA HIS A 7 27.10 31.33 -34.86
C HIS A 7 27.03 32.10 -33.55
N ILE A 8 28.03 32.95 -33.34
CA ILE A 8 28.17 33.88 -32.21
C ILE A 8 27.21 35.05 -32.40
N HIS A 9 26.26 35.25 -31.49
CA HIS A 9 25.63 36.53 -31.23
C HIS A 9 25.82 36.90 -29.78
N ASP A 10 26.41 38.09 -29.59
CA ASP A 10 26.57 38.93 -28.42
C ASP A 10 26.15 38.38 -27.04
N GLY A 11 27.12 37.82 -26.26
CA GLY A 11 26.81 37.21 -24.99
C GLY A 11 27.99 36.73 -24.16
N GLY A 12 29.08 37.47 -24.07
CA GLY A 12 30.25 37.07 -23.28
C GLY A 12 29.96 36.75 -21.80
N SER A 13 28.88 37.29 -21.24
CA SER A 13 28.40 36.98 -19.88
C SER A 13 27.55 35.69 -19.87
N GLN A 14 26.70 35.47 -20.85
CA GLN A 14 25.81 34.31 -21.00
C GLN A 14 26.64 33.03 -21.26
N MET A 15 27.60 33.05 -22.19
CA MET A 15 28.48 31.91 -22.46
C MET A 15 29.34 31.47 -21.26
N LYS A 16 29.74 32.39 -20.37
CA LYS A 16 30.42 32.00 -19.11
C LYS A 16 29.47 31.32 -18.15
N SER A 17 28.22 31.74 -18.07
CA SER A 17 27.16 31.12 -17.31
C SER A 17 26.88 29.70 -17.80
N ASP A 18 26.64 29.53 -19.11
CA ASP A 18 26.30 28.25 -19.74
C ASP A 18 27.42 27.21 -19.55
N ARG A 19 28.67 27.63 -19.68
CA ARG A 19 29.83 26.75 -19.44
C ARG A 19 29.89 26.23 -18.03
N PHE A 20 29.51 27.05 -17.04
CA PHE A 20 29.42 26.62 -15.64
C PHE A 20 28.28 25.61 -15.41
N LEU A 21 27.10 25.87 -16.01
CA LEU A 21 25.95 24.97 -15.94
C LEU A 21 26.27 23.61 -16.55
N ILE A 22 26.85 23.58 -17.74
CA ILE A 22 27.24 22.35 -18.43
C ILE A 22 28.30 21.60 -17.64
N LYS A 23 29.31 22.30 -17.10
CA LYS A 23 30.36 21.65 -16.30
C LYS A 23 29.85 21.04 -15.00
N ALA A 24 28.97 21.73 -14.31
CA ALA A 24 28.31 21.18 -13.13
C ALA A 24 27.46 19.95 -13.47
N ALA A 25 26.73 20.00 -14.57
CA ALA A 25 25.92 18.89 -15.06
C ALA A 25 26.77 17.66 -15.46
N GLU A 26 27.87 17.85 -16.19
CA GLU A 26 28.80 16.76 -16.52
C GLU A 26 29.33 16.06 -15.28
N LEU A 27 29.83 16.82 -14.29
CA LEU A 27 30.37 16.28 -13.07
C LEU A 27 29.31 15.51 -12.25
N TYR A 28 28.06 15.96 -12.30
CA TYR A 28 26.96 15.31 -11.57
C TYR A 28 26.41 14.07 -12.28
N TYR A 29 25.99 14.23 -13.55
CA TYR A 29 25.25 13.18 -14.28
C TYR A 29 26.17 12.17 -14.97
N ARG A 30 27.36 12.56 -15.40
CA ARG A 30 28.30 11.68 -16.08
C ARG A 30 29.35 11.11 -15.13
N ASP A 31 29.96 11.95 -14.29
CA ASP A 31 31.07 11.55 -13.43
C ASP A 31 30.56 11.06 -12.03
N GLY A 32 29.25 11.19 -11.73
CA GLY A 32 28.63 10.68 -10.52
C GLY A 32 29.02 11.41 -9.20
N LEU A 33 29.60 12.61 -9.29
CA LEU A 33 30.01 13.35 -8.13
C LEU A 33 28.83 13.95 -7.38
N SER A 34 28.88 13.95 -6.03
CA SER A 34 27.91 14.64 -5.21
C SER A 34 27.97 16.16 -5.38
N GLN A 35 26.88 16.86 -5.14
CA GLN A 35 26.84 18.34 -5.20
C GLN A 35 27.91 18.98 -4.29
N GLN A 36 28.29 18.34 -3.20
CA GLN A 36 29.29 18.84 -2.27
C GLN A 36 30.72 18.69 -2.81
N GLU A 37 31.03 17.59 -3.48
CA GLU A 37 32.30 17.38 -4.18
C GLU A 37 32.45 18.32 -5.35
N ILE A 38 31.39 18.53 -6.13
CA ILE A 38 31.35 19.48 -7.24
C ILE A 38 31.59 20.91 -6.74
N ALA A 39 30.94 21.29 -5.62
CA ALA A 39 31.12 22.60 -5.01
C ALA A 39 32.57 22.86 -4.61
N LYS A 40 33.24 21.88 -4.00
CA LYS A 40 34.69 21.94 -3.69
C LYS A 40 35.52 22.06 -4.95
N LYS A 41 35.25 21.23 -5.97
CA LYS A 41 36.01 21.16 -7.22
C LYS A 41 35.89 22.43 -8.07
N LEU A 42 34.72 23.08 -8.03
CA LEU A 42 34.45 24.31 -8.77
C LEU A 42 34.57 25.59 -7.92
N HIS A 43 35.09 25.47 -6.70
CA HIS A 43 35.31 26.59 -5.76
C HIS A 43 34.06 27.46 -5.55
N THR A 44 32.90 26.78 -5.30
CA THR A 44 31.61 27.44 -5.12
C THR A 44 30.81 26.80 -3.97
N SER A 45 29.59 27.28 -3.71
CA SER A 45 28.71 26.70 -2.68
C SER A 45 27.89 25.52 -3.22
N ARG A 46 27.51 24.56 -2.34
CA ARG A 46 26.57 23.49 -2.69
C ARG A 46 25.26 24.04 -3.24
N THR A 47 24.77 25.16 -2.67
CA THR A 47 23.55 25.83 -3.10
C THR A 47 23.66 26.35 -4.55
N SER A 48 24.84 26.90 -4.92
CA SER A 48 25.10 27.33 -6.29
C SER A 48 25.08 26.15 -7.28
N ILE A 49 25.68 25.01 -6.91
CA ILE A 49 25.63 23.79 -7.73
C ILE A 49 24.19 23.28 -7.88
N SER A 50 23.41 23.24 -6.79
CA SER A 50 21.99 22.82 -6.87
C SER A 50 21.19 23.69 -7.86
N ARG A 51 21.35 25.01 -7.78
CA ARG A 51 20.72 25.95 -8.72
C ARG A 51 21.19 25.76 -10.16
N ALA A 52 22.50 25.58 -10.36
CA ALA A 52 23.07 25.34 -11.68
C ALA A 52 22.52 24.06 -12.32
N LEU A 53 22.36 22.98 -11.57
CA LEU A 53 21.79 21.74 -12.08
C LEU A 53 20.30 21.88 -12.46
N ILE A 54 19.51 22.63 -11.67
CA ILE A 54 18.12 22.94 -12.00
C ILE A 54 18.06 23.79 -13.27
N GLN A 55 18.89 24.82 -13.37
CA GLN A 55 18.95 25.70 -14.52
C GLN A 55 19.39 24.94 -15.78
N ALA A 56 20.42 24.08 -15.69
CA ALA A 56 20.88 23.25 -16.82
C ALA A 56 19.77 22.34 -17.38
N ARG A 57 18.87 21.84 -16.52
CA ARG A 57 17.67 21.10 -16.97
C ARG A 57 16.65 22.01 -17.63
N ASN A 58 16.34 23.15 -17.02
CA ASN A 58 15.35 24.08 -17.53
C ASN A 58 15.76 24.67 -18.90
N GLU A 59 17.06 24.89 -19.12
CA GLU A 59 17.62 25.40 -20.38
C GLU A 59 17.88 24.29 -21.42
N GLY A 60 17.61 23.02 -21.09
CA GLY A 60 17.71 21.90 -22.02
C GLY A 60 19.12 21.33 -22.20
N TYR A 61 20.13 21.82 -21.47
CA TYR A 61 21.51 21.25 -21.50
C TYR A 61 21.56 19.83 -20.92
N VAL A 62 20.56 19.46 -20.09
CA VAL A 62 20.41 18.12 -19.56
C VAL A 62 19.05 17.57 -19.97
N GLN A 63 19.07 16.47 -20.71
CA GLN A 63 17.89 15.69 -21.05
C GLN A 63 17.98 14.32 -20.36
N ILE A 64 17.03 14.02 -19.50
CA ILE A 64 16.96 12.73 -18.82
C ILE A 64 15.92 11.87 -19.54
N ARG A 65 16.35 10.72 -20.05
CA ARG A 65 15.47 9.73 -20.65
C ARG A 65 15.45 8.49 -19.75
N ILE A 66 14.29 8.17 -19.21
CA ILE A 66 14.06 6.94 -18.47
C ILE A 66 13.57 5.88 -19.47
N GLN A 67 14.29 4.77 -19.56
CA GLN A 67 13.88 3.62 -20.36
C GLN A 67 13.13 2.67 -19.44
N TYR A 68 11.87 2.42 -19.76
CA TYR A 68 11.05 1.45 -19.04
C TYR A 68 11.23 0.06 -19.66
N PRO A 69 11.33 -1.02 -18.86
CA PRO A 69 11.24 -2.39 -19.38
C PRO A 69 9.93 -2.60 -20.14
N GLU A 70 9.95 -3.37 -21.22
CA GLU A 70 8.76 -3.62 -22.07
C GLU A 70 7.58 -4.25 -21.30
N GLN A 71 7.85 -4.91 -20.18
CA GLN A 71 6.86 -5.58 -19.33
C GLN A 71 6.43 -4.75 -18.10
N SER A 72 6.78 -3.46 -18.02
CA SER A 72 6.40 -2.62 -16.87
C SER A 72 5.29 -1.65 -17.23
N ASP A 73 4.22 -1.63 -16.43
CA ASP A 73 3.13 -0.65 -16.53
C ASP A 73 3.42 0.64 -15.73
N LEU A 74 4.69 0.99 -15.55
CA LEU A 74 5.13 2.19 -14.81
C LEU A 74 4.46 3.48 -15.28
N ALA A 75 4.11 3.57 -16.57
CA ALA A 75 3.38 4.73 -17.10
C ALA A 75 1.93 4.77 -16.60
N LEU A 76 1.31 3.60 -16.37
CA LEU A 76 -0.04 3.49 -15.80
C LEU A 76 -0.01 3.72 -14.29
N GLU A 77 0.98 3.19 -13.58
CA GLU A 77 1.21 3.45 -12.15
C GLU A 77 1.26 4.94 -11.89
N ARG A 78 2.10 5.67 -12.63
CA ARG A 78 2.21 7.11 -12.51
C ARG A 78 0.90 7.86 -12.78
N LYS A 79 0.11 7.42 -13.77
CA LYS A 79 -1.21 8.00 -14.04
C LYS A 79 -2.19 7.77 -12.89
N LEU A 80 -2.13 6.60 -12.23
CA LEU A 80 -2.94 6.30 -11.05
C LEU A 80 -2.52 7.17 -9.87
N GLU A 81 -1.21 7.31 -9.62
CA GLU A 81 -0.66 8.16 -8.57
C GLU A 81 -1.10 9.62 -8.74
N GLU A 82 -0.92 10.18 -9.94
CA GLU A 82 -1.32 11.56 -10.25
C GLU A 82 -2.85 11.77 -10.15
N LYS A 83 -3.64 10.81 -10.66
CA LYS A 83 -5.10 10.93 -10.68
C LYS A 83 -5.74 10.83 -9.30
N TYR A 84 -5.22 9.95 -8.45
CA TYR A 84 -5.82 9.64 -7.15
C TYR A 84 -5.02 10.19 -5.96
N GLY A 85 -3.88 10.85 -6.20
CA GLY A 85 -3.03 11.38 -5.15
C GLY A 85 -2.36 10.28 -4.31
N LEU A 86 -2.07 9.13 -4.91
CA LEU A 86 -1.42 8.02 -4.24
C LEU A 86 0.07 8.30 -4.06
N THR A 87 0.63 7.84 -2.97
CA THR A 87 2.09 7.90 -2.73
C THR A 87 2.82 6.97 -3.71
N GLU A 88 2.26 5.81 -3.98
CA GLU A 88 2.80 4.80 -4.88
C GLU A 88 1.67 3.90 -5.38
N ALA A 89 1.71 3.54 -6.66
CA ALA A 89 0.89 2.53 -7.29
C ALA A 89 1.81 1.44 -7.84
N LEU A 90 1.46 0.17 -7.62
CA LEU A 90 2.19 -0.99 -8.12
C LEU A 90 1.24 -1.85 -8.94
N ILE A 91 1.53 -2.03 -10.22
CA ILE A 91 0.74 -2.86 -11.12
C ILE A 91 1.39 -4.22 -11.23
N ALA A 92 0.65 -5.23 -10.79
CA ALA A 92 1.06 -6.61 -10.91
C ALA A 92 0.87 -7.11 -12.36
N VAL A 93 1.98 -7.44 -13.02
CA VAL A 93 1.97 -8.04 -14.36
C VAL A 93 2.38 -9.50 -14.19
N PRO A 94 1.42 -10.46 -14.21
CA PRO A 94 1.75 -11.85 -13.96
C PRO A 94 2.65 -12.43 -15.06
N ALA A 95 3.69 -13.15 -14.67
CA ALA A 95 4.47 -13.97 -15.58
C ALA A 95 3.63 -15.15 -16.07
N TYR A 96 4.02 -15.77 -17.19
CA TYR A 96 3.24 -16.75 -17.97
C TYR A 96 2.63 -17.93 -17.17
N GLU A 97 3.15 -18.24 -15.98
CA GLU A 97 2.68 -19.37 -15.15
C GLU A 97 2.13 -18.92 -13.77
N GLN A 98 2.10 -17.63 -13.49
CA GLN A 98 1.63 -17.10 -12.20
C GLN A 98 0.20 -16.56 -12.29
N SER A 99 -0.57 -16.76 -11.22
CA SER A 99 -1.87 -16.09 -11.10
C SER A 99 -1.70 -14.61 -10.78
N SER A 100 -2.65 -13.79 -11.22
CA SER A 100 -2.68 -12.36 -10.86
C SER A 100 -2.66 -12.14 -9.35
N ASP A 101 -3.33 -12.99 -8.57
CA ASP A 101 -3.39 -12.90 -7.11
C ASP A 101 -2.00 -13.12 -6.46
N GLN A 102 -1.21 -14.04 -7.00
CA GLN A 102 0.16 -14.29 -6.51
C GLN A 102 1.10 -13.14 -6.81
N GLU A 103 0.99 -12.53 -8.00
CA GLU A 103 1.82 -11.38 -8.35
C GLU A 103 1.44 -10.14 -7.54
N VAL A 104 0.14 -9.89 -7.32
CA VAL A 104 -0.33 -8.83 -6.40
C VAL A 104 0.21 -9.07 -4.99
N ALA A 105 0.17 -10.31 -4.51
CA ALA A 105 0.70 -10.65 -3.19
C ALA A 105 2.21 -10.42 -3.10
N PHE A 106 2.97 -10.76 -4.15
CA PHE A 106 4.41 -10.50 -4.22
C PHE A 106 4.72 -9.01 -4.13
N GLN A 107 4.04 -8.16 -4.91
CA GLN A 107 4.19 -6.72 -4.88
C GLN A 107 3.82 -6.13 -3.51
N ALA A 108 2.75 -6.64 -2.90
CA ALA A 108 2.33 -6.22 -1.56
C ALA A 108 3.37 -6.59 -0.49
N VAL A 109 3.98 -7.78 -0.56
CA VAL A 109 5.08 -8.18 0.34
C VAL A 109 6.28 -7.26 0.16
N ASP A 110 6.69 -6.98 -1.08
CA ASP A 110 7.80 -6.09 -1.35
C ASP A 110 7.56 -4.69 -0.76
N TYR A 111 6.37 -4.15 -0.98
CA TYR A 111 5.97 -2.86 -0.43
C TYR A 111 6.00 -2.86 1.11
N ILE A 112 5.34 -3.82 1.76
CA ILE A 112 5.27 -3.89 3.23
C ILE A 112 6.66 -4.04 3.86
N LEU A 113 7.52 -4.91 3.32
CA LEU A 113 8.88 -5.08 3.85
C LEU A 113 9.75 -3.81 3.71
N ARG A 114 9.43 -2.95 2.74
CA ARG A 114 10.10 -1.68 2.51
C ARG A 114 9.60 -0.56 3.45
N VAL A 115 8.29 -0.51 3.75
CA VAL A 115 7.68 0.58 4.52
C VAL A 115 7.53 0.28 6.00
N LEU A 116 7.41 -0.99 6.41
CA LEU A 116 7.25 -1.38 7.81
C LEU A 116 8.53 -1.10 8.63
N LYS A 117 8.39 -0.28 9.65
CA LYS A 117 9.50 0.15 10.53
C LYS A 117 9.31 -0.36 11.96
N LYS A 118 10.37 -0.26 12.77
CA LYS A 118 10.33 -0.56 14.21
C LYS A 118 9.25 0.25 14.91
N ASN A 119 8.63 -0.33 15.93
CA ASN A 119 7.60 0.26 16.79
C ASN A 119 6.27 0.56 16.09
N MET A 120 6.07 0.18 14.83
CA MET A 120 4.81 0.38 14.11
C MET A 120 3.75 -0.64 14.50
N ILE A 121 2.49 -0.23 14.37
CA ILE A 121 1.32 -1.10 14.42
C ILE A 121 0.88 -1.39 12.99
N PHE A 122 0.92 -2.66 12.63
CA PHE A 122 0.51 -3.18 11.33
C PHE A 122 -0.87 -3.83 11.43
N GLY A 123 -1.87 -3.18 10.89
CA GLY A 123 -3.24 -3.66 10.85
C GLY A 123 -3.56 -4.41 9.58
N MET A 124 -4.33 -5.48 9.69
CA MET A 124 -4.70 -6.28 8.52
C MET A 124 -6.11 -6.82 8.57
N THR A 125 -6.65 -7.06 7.38
CA THR A 125 -8.01 -7.58 7.21
C THR A 125 -8.02 -9.10 7.02
N TRP A 126 -9.05 -9.61 6.44
CA TRP A 126 -9.32 -11.02 6.16
C TRP A 126 -9.42 -11.28 4.66
N GLY A 127 -9.58 -12.55 4.27
CA GLY A 127 -9.94 -12.95 2.92
C GLY A 127 -8.78 -13.53 2.11
N ARG A 128 -9.07 -13.88 0.85
CA ARG A 128 -8.14 -14.59 -0.05
C ARG A 128 -6.87 -13.80 -0.33
N ALA A 129 -7.01 -12.53 -0.70
CA ALA A 129 -5.84 -11.69 -1.00
C ALA A 129 -4.89 -11.57 0.20
N MET A 130 -5.43 -11.47 1.42
CA MET A 130 -4.65 -11.46 2.64
C MET A 130 -3.97 -12.81 2.90
N HIS A 131 -4.63 -13.90 2.59
CA HIS A 131 -4.05 -15.24 2.67
C HIS A 131 -2.88 -15.40 1.71
N GLU A 132 -3.05 -15.02 0.43
CA GLU A 132 -1.97 -15.06 -0.56
C GLU A 132 -0.78 -14.17 -0.16
N PHE A 133 -1.04 -12.99 0.40
CA PHE A 133 0.02 -12.14 0.98
C PHE A 133 0.83 -12.89 2.05
N VAL A 134 0.16 -13.56 2.99
CA VAL A 134 0.84 -14.29 4.08
C VAL A 134 1.62 -15.50 3.54
N GLU A 135 1.07 -16.23 2.57
CA GLU A 135 1.76 -17.36 1.93
C GLU A 135 2.97 -16.90 1.10
N GLN A 136 2.89 -15.73 0.47
CA GLN A 136 4.01 -15.14 -0.24
C GLN A 136 5.06 -14.59 0.73
N LEU A 137 4.64 -13.93 1.81
CA LEU A 137 5.53 -13.45 2.87
C LEU A 137 6.34 -14.60 3.48
N ALA A 138 5.73 -15.76 3.70
CA ALA A 138 6.40 -16.94 4.26
C ALA A 138 7.54 -17.47 3.39
N LYS A 139 7.54 -17.16 2.09
CA LYS A 139 8.58 -17.59 1.14
C LYS A 139 9.71 -16.57 0.99
N ASP A 140 9.56 -15.38 1.58
CA ASP A 140 10.51 -14.27 1.37
C ASP A 140 11.78 -14.46 2.22
N GLU A 141 12.90 -14.66 1.55
CA GLU A 141 14.18 -14.88 2.22
C GLU A 141 14.72 -13.66 2.99
N ARG A 142 14.24 -12.45 2.67
CA ARG A 142 14.61 -11.22 3.36
C ARG A 142 14.24 -11.23 4.84
N LEU A 143 13.21 -12.00 5.23
CA LEU A 143 12.80 -12.17 6.63
C LEU A 143 13.93 -12.64 7.55
N ARG A 144 14.91 -13.38 7.01
CA ARG A 144 16.07 -13.87 7.77
C ARG A 144 17.03 -12.74 8.22
N SER A 145 17.02 -11.62 7.50
CA SER A 145 17.95 -10.50 7.73
C SER A 145 17.26 -9.23 8.27
N LEU A 146 15.94 -9.12 8.14
CA LEU A 146 15.17 -7.98 8.60
C LEU A 146 14.82 -8.10 10.09
N SER A 147 14.70 -6.97 10.76
CA SER A 147 14.31 -6.91 12.17
C SER A 147 13.12 -5.99 12.36
N PHE A 148 12.01 -6.54 12.84
CA PHE A 148 10.75 -5.85 13.09
C PHE A 148 10.54 -5.61 14.60
N GLN A 149 11.56 -5.08 15.25
CA GLN A 149 11.59 -4.85 16.70
C GLN A 149 10.41 -3.97 17.13
N ASN A 150 9.65 -4.47 18.12
CA ASN A 150 8.47 -3.81 18.69
C ASN A 150 7.32 -3.54 17.69
N VAL A 151 7.35 -4.15 16.51
CA VAL A 151 6.18 -4.16 15.63
C VAL A 151 5.05 -4.93 16.31
N LYS A 152 3.82 -4.48 16.13
CA LYS A 152 2.61 -5.15 16.61
C LYS A 152 1.71 -5.41 15.41
N VAL A 153 1.24 -6.64 15.28
CA VAL A 153 0.28 -7.00 14.23
C VAL A 153 -1.11 -7.12 14.85
N VAL A 154 -2.10 -6.42 14.28
CA VAL A 154 -3.46 -6.37 14.79
C VAL A 154 -4.50 -6.70 13.73
N PRO A 155 -5.53 -7.50 14.04
CA PRO A 155 -6.66 -7.72 13.15
C PRO A 155 -7.61 -6.52 13.16
N PHE A 156 -8.23 -6.21 12.02
CA PHE A 156 -9.19 -5.10 11.91
C PHE A 156 -10.63 -5.49 12.20
N LEU A 157 -10.93 -6.77 12.29
CA LEU A 157 -12.28 -7.27 12.53
C LEU A 157 -12.27 -8.59 13.29
N GLY A 158 -13.39 -8.89 13.94
CA GLY A 158 -13.61 -10.13 14.64
C GLY A 158 -13.67 -11.35 13.72
N THR A 159 -13.91 -12.52 14.30
CA THR A 159 -13.95 -13.79 13.57
C THR A 159 -15.33 -14.05 13.01
N PRO A 160 -15.49 -14.44 11.74
CA PRO A 160 -16.78 -14.92 11.21
C PRO A 160 -17.30 -16.10 12.03
N GLY A 161 -18.60 -16.06 12.35
CA GLY A 161 -19.24 -17.05 13.24
C GLY A 161 -19.66 -18.35 12.57
N ALA A 162 -19.31 -18.60 11.32
CA ALA A 162 -19.72 -19.80 10.58
C ALA A 162 -19.00 -21.05 11.10
N ILE A 163 -19.58 -21.71 12.07
CA ILE A 163 -19.11 -23.01 12.60
C ILE A 163 -19.48 -24.17 11.65
N GLN A 164 -20.37 -23.95 10.67
CA GLN A 164 -21.05 -25.02 9.92
C GLN A 164 -20.58 -25.18 8.47
N SER A 165 -19.70 -24.35 7.95
CA SER A 165 -19.28 -24.47 6.56
C SER A 165 -17.96 -25.21 6.46
N ASP A 166 -17.99 -26.49 6.08
CA ASP A 166 -16.83 -27.27 5.67
C ASP A 166 -16.07 -26.65 4.46
N SER A 167 -16.70 -25.68 3.81
CA SER A 167 -16.18 -25.03 2.60
C SER A 167 -15.34 -23.78 2.87
N TRP A 168 -15.37 -23.22 4.08
CA TRP A 168 -14.62 -22.01 4.41
C TRP A 168 -13.34 -22.30 5.20
N ASN A 169 -12.23 -21.91 4.63
CA ASN A 169 -10.95 -22.14 5.26
C ASN A 169 -10.66 -21.06 6.34
N THR A 170 -10.58 -21.46 7.60
CA THR A 170 -10.22 -20.60 8.73
C THR A 170 -8.87 -19.90 8.58
N THR A 171 -8.02 -20.34 7.65
CA THR A 171 -6.74 -19.72 7.35
C THR A 171 -6.85 -18.32 6.77
N THR A 172 -8.05 -17.92 6.30
CA THR A 172 -8.33 -16.59 5.77
C THR A 172 -8.87 -15.60 6.81
N TYR A 173 -9.07 -16.03 8.06
CA TYR A 173 -9.56 -15.17 9.13
C TYR A 173 -8.49 -14.17 9.60
N SER A 174 -8.89 -12.94 9.90
CA SER A 174 -7.97 -11.86 10.27
C SER A 174 -7.10 -12.22 11.48
N ASN A 175 -7.66 -12.86 12.52
CA ASN A 175 -6.92 -13.34 13.69
C ASN A 175 -5.84 -14.38 13.30
N THR A 176 -6.19 -15.34 12.47
CA THR A 176 -5.25 -16.39 11.99
C THR A 176 -4.14 -15.77 11.18
N LEU A 177 -4.48 -14.84 10.27
CA LEU A 177 -3.51 -14.14 9.43
C LEU A 177 -2.58 -13.25 10.25
N ALA A 178 -3.11 -12.47 11.19
CA ALA A 178 -2.32 -11.63 12.09
C ALA A 178 -1.33 -12.46 12.92
N THR A 179 -1.77 -13.62 13.44
CA THR A 179 -0.90 -14.54 14.17
C THR A 179 0.21 -15.10 13.30
N LYS A 180 -0.10 -15.54 12.07
CA LYS A 180 0.90 -16.03 11.11
C LYS A 180 1.93 -14.95 10.78
N VAL A 181 1.49 -13.72 10.49
CA VAL A 181 2.39 -12.60 10.20
C VAL A 181 3.26 -12.27 11.40
N GLY A 182 2.70 -12.21 12.63
CA GLY A 182 3.49 -12.00 13.85
C GLY A 182 4.59 -13.05 14.02
N ASN A 183 4.29 -14.31 13.76
CA ASN A 183 5.27 -15.40 13.81
C ASN A 183 6.38 -15.23 12.73
N LEU A 184 6.00 -14.92 11.48
CA LEU A 184 6.93 -14.72 10.39
C LEU A 184 7.87 -13.52 10.59
N LEU A 185 7.34 -12.43 11.14
CA LEU A 185 8.10 -11.21 11.44
C LEU A 185 8.80 -11.25 12.80
N HIS A 186 8.63 -12.33 13.58
CA HIS A 186 9.13 -12.46 14.96
C HIS A 186 8.74 -11.27 15.85
N CYS A 187 7.47 -10.85 15.78
CA CYS A 187 6.94 -9.72 16.51
C CYS A 187 5.61 -10.07 17.22
N ALA A 188 5.13 -9.15 18.06
CA ALA A 188 3.88 -9.35 18.78
C ALA A 188 2.68 -9.33 17.85
N SER A 189 1.78 -10.29 17.98
CA SER A 189 0.46 -10.29 17.32
C SER A 189 -0.65 -10.31 18.37
N TYR A 190 -1.75 -9.67 18.06
CA TYR A 190 -2.93 -9.57 18.91
C TYR A 190 -4.11 -10.25 18.24
N ASN A 191 -5.04 -10.73 19.07
CA ASN A 191 -6.29 -11.34 18.61
C ASN A 191 -7.47 -10.48 19.04
N LEU A 192 -8.38 -10.19 18.15
CA LEU A 192 -9.68 -9.62 18.47
C LEU A 192 -10.64 -10.77 18.82
N SER A 193 -10.74 -11.08 20.11
CA SER A 193 -11.56 -12.19 20.63
C SER A 193 -13.05 -11.83 20.64
N ALA A 194 -13.57 -11.48 19.47
CA ALA A 194 -14.95 -11.10 19.25
C ALA A 194 -15.51 -11.73 17.99
N PRO A 195 -16.82 -11.99 17.90
CA PRO A 195 -17.46 -12.34 16.65
C PRO A 195 -17.36 -11.16 15.67
N MET A 196 -17.30 -11.44 14.36
CA MET A 196 -17.30 -10.42 13.32
C MET A 196 -18.64 -9.67 13.28
N TYR A 197 -19.74 -10.37 13.54
CA TYR A 197 -21.09 -9.83 13.57
C TYR A 197 -21.85 -10.29 14.82
N VAL A 198 -22.74 -9.43 15.28
CA VAL A 198 -23.64 -9.66 16.41
C VAL A 198 -25.09 -9.43 16.00
N GLU A 199 -26.06 -9.85 16.85
CA GLU A 199 -27.46 -9.73 16.50
C GLU A 199 -27.99 -8.29 16.56
N GLY A 200 -27.43 -7.44 17.42
CA GLY A 200 -27.88 -6.07 17.59
C GLY A 200 -26.80 -5.08 18.02
N THR A 201 -27.16 -3.80 17.98
CA THR A 201 -26.29 -2.69 18.40
C THR A 201 -25.90 -2.76 19.87
N LYS A 202 -26.81 -3.18 20.74
CA LYS A 202 -26.54 -3.30 22.17
C LYS A 202 -25.51 -4.37 22.49
N GLU A 203 -25.60 -5.52 21.80
CA GLU A 203 -24.61 -6.58 21.95
C GLU A 203 -23.24 -6.10 21.42
N LYS A 204 -23.22 -5.35 20.31
CA LYS A 204 -22.00 -4.75 19.79
C LYS A 204 -21.36 -3.84 20.83
N GLU A 205 -22.11 -2.89 21.38
CA GLU A 205 -21.64 -1.94 22.40
C GLU A 205 -21.09 -2.67 23.63
N LEU A 206 -21.78 -3.72 24.08
CA LEU A 206 -21.34 -4.53 25.22
C LEU A 206 -20.01 -5.23 24.91
N ILE A 207 -19.89 -5.88 23.75
CA ILE A 207 -18.67 -6.58 23.35
C ILE A 207 -17.51 -5.59 23.20
N GLU A 208 -17.73 -4.46 22.53
CA GLU A 208 -16.71 -3.43 22.32
C GLU A 208 -16.31 -2.73 23.64
N SER A 209 -17.14 -2.79 24.70
CA SER A 209 -16.82 -2.26 26.03
C SER A 209 -15.94 -3.19 26.86
N ILE A 210 -15.76 -4.45 26.48
CA ILE A 210 -14.86 -5.39 27.16
C ILE A 210 -13.42 -4.89 27.00
N ASP A 211 -12.73 -4.68 28.12
CA ASP A 211 -11.43 -4.00 28.17
C ASP A 211 -10.39 -4.60 27.22
N GLU A 212 -10.30 -5.92 27.11
CA GLU A 212 -9.37 -6.60 26.19
C GLU A 212 -9.72 -6.33 24.72
N ILE A 213 -11.02 -6.36 24.38
CA ILE A 213 -11.50 -6.08 23.03
C ILE A 213 -11.29 -4.61 22.69
N ALA A 214 -11.67 -3.70 23.59
CA ALA A 214 -11.49 -2.27 23.42
C ALA A 214 -10.04 -1.88 23.16
N LYS A 215 -9.08 -2.50 23.86
CA LYS A 215 -7.64 -2.28 23.65
C LYS A 215 -7.18 -2.69 22.24
N VAL A 216 -7.63 -3.85 21.75
CA VAL A 216 -7.26 -4.30 20.40
C VAL A 216 -7.90 -3.42 19.34
N LEU A 217 -9.17 -3.04 19.52
CA LEU A 217 -9.85 -2.09 18.62
C LEU A 217 -9.14 -0.73 18.59
N HIS A 218 -8.72 -0.24 19.76
CA HIS A 218 -7.94 1.02 19.82
C HIS A 218 -6.59 0.89 19.09
N MET A 219 -5.87 -0.23 19.24
CA MET A 219 -4.64 -0.46 18.48
C MET A 219 -4.93 -0.52 16.97
N ALA A 220 -6.03 -1.14 16.56
CA ALA A 220 -6.45 -1.17 15.16
C ALA A 220 -6.74 0.23 14.61
N GLU A 221 -7.39 1.10 15.40
CA GLU A 221 -7.70 2.50 15.03
C GLU A 221 -6.45 3.40 14.97
N THR A 222 -5.39 3.04 15.68
CA THR A 222 -4.13 3.79 15.76
C THR A 222 -3.00 3.10 15.00
N ALA A 223 -3.35 2.19 14.07
CA ALA A 223 -2.35 1.54 13.23
C ALA A 223 -1.58 2.55 12.36
N ASP A 224 -0.31 2.27 12.12
CA ASP A 224 0.55 3.07 11.25
C ASP A 224 0.41 2.62 9.79
N ILE A 225 0.11 1.33 9.58
CA ILE A 225 -0.08 0.71 8.26
C ILE A 225 -1.35 -0.13 8.29
N ALA A 226 -2.16 -0.04 7.22
CA ALA A 226 -3.34 -0.86 6.99
C ALA A 226 -3.21 -1.68 5.71
N LEU A 227 -3.06 -2.99 5.81
CA LEU A 227 -3.17 -3.88 4.66
C LEU A 227 -4.61 -4.32 4.46
N ILE A 228 -5.19 -3.92 3.33
CA ILE A 228 -6.61 -4.06 3.04
C ILE A 228 -6.81 -4.75 1.70
N GLY A 229 -7.66 -5.77 1.68
CA GLY A 229 -8.18 -6.35 0.44
C GLY A 229 -9.45 -5.63 -0.02
N ILE A 230 -9.61 -5.48 -1.32
CA ILE A 230 -10.85 -4.99 -1.93
C ILE A 230 -11.57 -6.18 -2.56
N GLY A 231 -12.75 -6.49 -2.04
CA GLY A 231 -13.61 -7.55 -2.55
C GLY A 231 -14.54 -7.06 -3.67
N SER A 232 -14.72 -7.90 -4.70
CA SER A 232 -15.70 -7.66 -5.77
C SER A 232 -17.09 -8.13 -5.35
N MET A 233 -18.14 -7.59 -6.00
CA MET A 233 -19.52 -8.00 -5.79
C MET A 233 -19.89 -9.23 -6.65
N GLN A 234 -19.06 -10.29 -6.62
CA GLN A 234 -19.25 -11.54 -7.37
C GLN A 234 -19.69 -12.70 -6.46
N ASP A 235 -20.21 -13.76 -7.07
CA ASP A 235 -20.75 -14.94 -6.36
C ASP A 235 -19.70 -15.73 -5.55
N ASP A 236 -18.40 -15.50 -5.78
CA ASP A 236 -17.28 -16.11 -5.09
C ASP A 236 -16.74 -15.27 -3.92
N SER A 237 -17.42 -14.19 -3.57
CA SER A 237 -17.07 -13.26 -2.50
C SER A 237 -16.85 -13.97 -1.15
N SER A 238 -15.91 -13.47 -0.37
CA SER A 238 -15.64 -13.95 0.99
C SER A 238 -16.84 -13.83 1.93
N ILE A 239 -17.69 -12.81 1.74
CA ILE A 239 -18.91 -12.59 2.51
C ILE A 239 -19.93 -13.71 2.27
N ILE A 240 -20.09 -14.16 1.02
CA ILE A 240 -20.98 -15.28 0.68
C ILE A 240 -20.40 -16.59 1.20
N LYS A 241 -19.10 -16.83 1.01
CA LYS A 241 -18.44 -18.06 1.47
C LYS A 241 -18.43 -18.20 2.99
N ALA A 242 -18.36 -17.10 3.71
CA ALA A 242 -18.48 -17.06 5.17
C ALA A 242 -19.94 -17.07 5.66
N GLU A 243 -20.92 -17.25 4.76
CA GLU A 243 -22.36 -17.31 5.09
C GLU A 243 -22.90 -16.07 5.81
N ILE A 244 -22.22 -14.93 5.65
CA ILE A 244 -22.62 -13.64 6.25
C ILE A 244 -23.82 -13.07 5.49
N ARG A 245 -23.86 -13.32 4.18
CA ARG A 245 -24.95 -12.99 3.26
C ARG A 245 -25.22 -14.16 2.33
N THR A 246 -26.47 -14.38 2.05
CA THR A 246 -26.89 -15.30 0.97
C THR A 246 -26.57 -14.67 -0.40
N LYS A 247 -26.49 -15.50 -1.44
CA LYS A 247 -26.31 -15.00 -2.82
C LYS A 247 -27.43 -14.06 -3.25
N GLU A 248 -28.65 -14.31 -2.79
CA GLU A 248 -29.84 -13.51 -3.09
C GLU A 248 -29.76 -12.12 -2.45
N GLU A 249 -29.41 -12.05 -1.17
CA GLU A 249 -29.17 -10.79 -0.46
C GLU A 249 -28.04 -10.01 -1.10
N TYR A 250 -26.96 -10.68 -1.52
CA TYR A 250 -25.83 -10.06 -2.18
C TYR A 250 -26.21 -9.44 -3.52
N LYS A 251 -26.99 -10.14 -4.33
CA LYS A 251 -27.55 -9.62 -5.60
C LYS A 251 -28.48 -8.42 -5.38
N GLU A 252 -29.22 -8.41 -4.26
CA GLU A 252 -30.04 -7.25 -3.91
C GLU A 252 -29.18 -6.03 -3.55
N LEU A 253 -28.08 -6.21 -2.84
CA LEU A 253 -27.15 -5.13 -2.55
C LEU A 253 -26.51 -4.57 -3.83
N VAL A 254 -26.17 -5.42 -4.80
CA VAL A 254 -25.72 -4.97 -6.13
C VAL A 254 -26.81 -4.12 -6.84
N ARG A 255 -28.08 -4.55 -6.77
CA ARG A 255 -29.20 -3.75 -7.33
C ARG A 255 -29.38 -2.41 -6.62
N LYS A 256 -29.01 -2.31 -5.34
CA LYS A 256 -28.98 -1.05 -4.56
C LYS A 256 -27.74 -0.20 -4.83
N GLY A 257 -26.85 -0.61 -5.72
CA GLY A 257 -25.69 0.16 -6.14
C GLY A 257 -24.38 -0.23 -5.46
N ALA A 258 -24.32 -1.38 -4.79
CA ALA A 258 -23.06 -1.89 -4.24
C ALA A 258 -22.06 -2.20 -5.37
N VAL A 259 -20.81 -1.77 -5.19
CA VAL A 259 -19.73 -1.95 -6.18
C VAL A 259 -18.54 -2.74 -5.62
N GLY A 260 -18.42 -2.86 -4.30
CA GLY A 260 -17.30 -3.57 -3.68
C GLY A 260 -17.46 -3.75 -2.17
N GLU A 261 -16.48 -4.45 -1.59
CA GLU A 261 -16.39 -4.74 -0.16
C GLU A 261 -15.00 -4.37 0.35
N ILE A 262 -14.93 -3.69 1.48
CA ILE A 262 -13.71 -3.40 2.22
C ILE A 262 -13.96 -3.71 3.70
N VAL A 263 -13.12 -4.56 4.30
CA VAL A 263 -13.18 -4.89 5.74
C VAL A 263 -14.59 -5.36 6.15
N GLY A 264 -15.21 -6.22 5.35
CA GLY A 264 -16.55 -6.73 5.59
C GLY A 264 -17.68 -5.72 5.38
N ARG A 265 -17.40 -4.53 4.87
CA ARG A 265 -18.37 -3.46 4.62
C ARG A 265 -18.60 -3.26 3.14
N ILE A 266 -19.87 -3.33 2.73
CA ILE A 266 -20.30 -3.21 1.34
C ILE A 266 -20.59 -1.74 1.04
N TYR A 267 -20.01 -1.20 -0.03
CA TYR A 267 -20.07 0.22 -0.40
C TYR A 267 -20.49 0.44 -1.85
N ASP A 268 -21.01 1.63 -2.11
CA ASP A 268 -21.38 2.12 -3.45
C ASP A 268 -20.21 2.86 -4.13
N LYS A 269 -20.45 3.32 -5.37
CA LYS A 269 -19.46 4.08 -6.17
C LYS A 269 -18.97 5.39 -5.53
N ASN A 270 -19.66 5.89 -4.49
CA ASN A 270 -19.30 7.10 -3.77
C ASN A 270 -18.57 6.76 -2.45
N GLY A 271 -18.31 5.48 -2.18
CA GLY A 271 -17.70 5.00 -0.94
C GLY A 271 -18.67 4.95 0.26
N GLN A 272 -19.99 5.12 0.01
CA GLN A 272 -20.99 5.07 1.06
C GLN A 272 -21.43 3.63 1.34
N THR A 273 -21.58 3.29 2.61
CA THR A 273 -22.04 1.95 3.01
C THR A 273 -23.46 1.70 2.51
N VAL A 274 -23.65 0.64 1.73
CA VAL A 274 -24.95 0.21 1.21
C VAL A 274 -25.66 -0.74 2.18
N ASP A 275 -24.92 -1.54 2.93
CA ASP A 275 -25.46 -2.49 3.91
C ASP A 275 -25.47 -1.90 5.32
N GLU A 276 -26.47 -1.08 5.60
CA GLU A 276 -26.68 -0.49 6.94
C GLU A 276 -26.92 -1.53 8.04
N TYR A 277 -27.42 -2.72 7.69
CA TYR A 277 -27.61 -3.81 8.64
C TYR A 277 -26.25 -4.33 9.14
N LEU A 278 -25.33 -4.67 8.25
CA LEU A 278 -23.98 -5.11 8.63
C LEU A 278 -23.19 -3.99 9.32
N LYS A 279 -23.29 -2.75 8.84
CA LYS A 279 -22.61 -1.61 9.46
C LYS A 279 -22.87 -1.49 10.96
N ARG A 280 -24.12 -1.69 11.40
CA ARG A 280 -24.51 -1.58 12.81
C ARG A 280 -24.11 -2.77 13.66
N LYS A 281 -23.89 -3.92 13.06
CA LYS A 281 -23.69 -5.19 13.76
C LYS A 281 -22.26 -5.71 13.73
N MET A 282 -21.40 -5.10 12.93
CA MET A 282 -20.02 -5.53 12.79
C MET A 282 -19.14 -5.04 13.94
N VAL A 283 -18.38 -5.97 14.52
CA VAL A 283 -17.34 -5.70 15.51
C VAL A 283 -15.98 -5.58 14.78
N GLY A 284 -15.41 -4.40 14.80
CA GLY A 284 -14.16 -4.10 14.10
C GLY A 284 -14.04 -2.63 13.71
N ILE A 285 -12.91 -2.25 13.17
CA ILE A 285 -12.60 -0.88 12.77
C ILE A 285 -13.57 -0.36 11.70
N SER A 286 -13.97 0.90 11.77
CA SER A 286 -14.83 1.54 10.78
C SER A 286 -14.04 2.07 9.58
N LEU A 287 -14.69 2.26 8.42
CA LEU A 287 -14.04 2.84 7.24
C LEU A 287 -13.49 4.24 7.50
N ASP A 288 -14.22 5.06 8.29
CA ASP A 288 -13.79 6.42 8.65
C ASP A 288 -12.50 6.42 9.50
N LYS A 289 -12.26 5.36 10.26
CA LYS A 289 -11.02 5.18 11.03
C LYS A 289 -9.90 4.67 10.14
N ILE A 290 -10.18 3.70 9.27
CA ILE A 290 -9.23 3.18 8.28
C ILE A 290 -8.71 4.31 7.40
N ALA A 291 -9.59 5.20 6.92
CA ALA A 291 -9.22 6.33 6.09
C ALA A 291 -8.25 7.33 6.76
N LYS A 292 -8.03 7.23 8.07
CA LYS A 292 -7.09 8.07 8.83
C LYS A 292 -5.74 7.39 9.07
N ILE A 293 -5.60 6.13 8.74
CA ILE A 293 -4.33 5.40 8.86
C ILE A 293 -3.38 5.94 7.79
N PRO A 294 -2.12 6.28 8.14
CA PRO A 294 -1.20 7.00 7.24
C PRO A 294 -0.79 6.22 5.98
N VAL A 295 -0.69 4.88 6.08
CA VAL A 295 -0.23 3.99 4.99
C VAL A 295 -1.16 2.81 4.83
#